data_e04f773268a00c4fb066cbbf41df0432
#
_entry.id   e04f773268a00c4fb066cbbf41df0432
#
_cell.length_a   1.000
_cell.length_b   1.000
_cell.length_c   1.000
_cell.angle_alpha   90.00
_cell.angle_beta   90.00
_cell.angle_gamma   90.00
#
_symmetry.space_group_name_H-M   'P 1'
#
loop_
_entity.id
_entity.type
_entity.pdbx_description
1 polymer ?
#
loop_
_entity_poly.entity_id
_entity_poly.type
_entity_poly.pdbx_seq_one_letter_code
_entity_poly.pdbx_strand_id
1 'polypeptide(L)'
;MSMRTRTSVLAALAVAALSAGAVSTAPAAGAATKAAAPRFLSASQLPPHPTSSWTAGPVTEGFPEALGVCVSTEGVLDWDYRHREFRTDVDTSAVQLTVVTGSASQAKALAKHYDDLIRTCADRLEANSPDVDAEGRDFGTLPVEEGAHVRGVNIETAGGSTDVSLLSVGRDGKTVTVVQWQQLGDFTGAPVAAFKKTTTTAVDKLY
;
A
#
# COMPACT_ATOMS: atom_id res chain seq x y z
N MET A 1 -15.01 26.74 -84.05
CA MET A 1 -13.92 27.29 -84.89
C MET A 1 -12.59 26.99 -84.25
N SER A 2 -11.88 26.26 -84.99
CA SER A 2 -10.44 26.22 -85.30
C SER A 2 -9.54 25.39 -84.38
N MET A 3 -9.26 24.25 -84.98
CA MET A 3 -8.10 23.39 -84.83
C MET A 3 -6.77 24.13 -84.67
N ARG A 4 -5.86 23.59 -83.95
CA ARG A 4 -4.47 23.35 -84.45
C ARG A 4 -3.76 22.30 -83.61
N THR A 5 -3.58 21.19 -84.24
CA THR A 5 -2.63 20.10 -84.01
C THR A 5 -1.18 20.58 -84.11
N ARG A 6 -0.24 20.12 -83.27
CA ARG A 6 1.15 19.86 -83.70
C ARG A 6 1.80 18.78 -82.84
N THR A 7 2.30 17.87 -83.57
CA THR A 7 2.99 16.60 -83.32
C THR A 7 4.47 16.74 -82.85
N SER A 8 4.97 15.66 -82.27
CA SER A 8 6.34 15.11 -82.24
C SER A 8 7.26 15.69 -81.09
N VAL A 9 7.99 14.91 -80.31
CA VAL A 9 9.10 13.97 -80.67
C VAL A 9 9.38 13.08 -79.47
N LEU A 10 9.62 11.79 -79.72
CA LEU A 10 10.18 10.77 -78.82
C LEU A 10 11.63 11.10 -78.41
N ALA A 11 11.92 10.97 -77.11
CA ALA A 11 13.25 10.70 -76.67
C ALA A 11 13.16 9.72 -75.46
N ALA A 12 13.59 8.51 -75.72
CA ALA A 12 13.75 7.47 -74.74
C ALA A 12 15.05 7.72 -73.95
N LEU A 13 14.95 7.89 -72.64
CA LEU A 13 16.13 7.82 -71.74
C LEU A 13 15.80 6.81 -70.65
N ALA A 14 16.47 5.67 -70.73
CA ALA A 14 16.49 4.66 -69.71
C ALA A 14 17.27 5.18 -68.50
N VAL A 15 16.62 5.36 -67.37
CA VAL A 15 17.27 5.60 -66.07
C VAL A 15 17.06 4.39 -65.20
N ALA A 16 18.15 3.69 -64.94
CA ALA A 16 18.19 2.59 -63.96
C ALA A 16 17.94 3.16 -62.55
N ALA A 17 16.81 2.86 -61.97
CA ALA A 17 16.51 3.19 -60.59
C ALA A 17 17.14 2.13 -59.69
N LEU A 18 18.19 2.49 -58.99
CA LEU A 18 18.65 1.76 -57.82
C LEU A 18 17.61 1.93 -56.71
N SER A 19 16.84 0.87 -56.43
CA SER A 19 15.98 0.78 -55.26
C SER A 19 16.83 0.55 -54.02
N ALA A 20 17.17 1.62 -53.34
CA ALA A 20 17.68 1.54 -51.96
C ALA A 20 16.50 1.09 -51.06
N GLY A 21 16.51 -0.17 -50.66
CA GLY A 21 15.56 -0.71 -49.68
C GLY A 21 15.76 -0.04 -48.30
N ALA A 22 14.86 0.87 -47.95
CA ALA A 22 14.77 1.37 -46.58
C ALA A 22 14.27 0.24 -45.71
N VAL A 23 15.20 -0.37 -44.97
CA VAL A 23 14.87 -1.29 -43.88
C VAL A 23 14.28 -0.44 -42.74
N SER A 24 12.95 -0.38 -42.70
CA SER A 24 12.23 0.20 -41.57
C SER A 24 12.42 -0.72 -40.37
N THR A 25 13.39 -0.41 -39.50
CA THR A 25 13.46 -1.00 -38.15
C THR A 25 12.29 -0.45 -37.36
N ALA A 26 11.20 -1.21 -37.30
CA ALA A 26 10.13 -0.95 -36.34
C ALA A 26 10.75 -0.97 -34.93
N PRO A 27 10.53 0.06 -34.10
CA PRO A 27 10.95 -0.01 -32.71
C PRO A 27 10.28 -1.24 -32.09
N ALA A 28 11.09 -2.15 -31.53
CA ALA A 28 10.58 -3.24 -30.76
C ALA A 28 9.68 -2.63 -29.65
N ALA A 29 8.39 -2.95 -29.67
CA ALA A 29 7.49 -2.59 -28.59
C ALA A 29 8.11 -3.16 -27.31
N GLY A 30 8.69 -2.29 -26.49
CA GLY A 30 9.26 -2.66 -25.23
C GLY A 30 8.18 -3.40 -24.43
N ALA A 31 8.42 -4.66 -24.12
CA ALA A 31 7.56 -5.39 -23.22
C ALA A 31 7.41 -4.55 -21.95
N ALA A 32 6.20 -4.06 -21.67
CA ALA A 32 5.91 -3.33 -20.45
C ALA A 32 6.35 -4.24 -19.29
N THR A 33 7.40 -3.88 -18.60
CA THR A 33 7.84 -4.60 -17.40
C THR A 33 6.66 -4.55 -16.43
N LYS A 34 6.09 -5.74 -16.15
CA LYS A 34 5.04 -5.86 -15.13
C LYS A 34 5.61 -5.26 -13.85
N ALA A 35 4.96 -4.20 -13.34
CA ALA A 35 5.38 -3.58 -12.09
C ALA A 35 5.54 -4.66 -11.02
N ALA A 36 6.64 -4.59 -10.26
CA ALA A 36 6.87 -5.55 -9.19
C ALA A 36 5.68 -5.52 -8.21
N ALA A 37 5.24 -6.68 -7.76
CA ALA A 37 4.19 -6.74 -6.75
C ALA A 37 4.74 -6.22 -5.40
N PRO A 38 3.93 -5.53 -4.58
CA PRO A 38 4.32 -5.11 -3.25
C PRO A 38 4.82 -6.29 -2.42
N ARG A 39 5.90 -6.09 -1.67
CA ARG A 39 6.47 -7.10 -0.78
C ARG A 39 6.02 -6.87 0.65
N PHE A 40 5.88 -7.95 1.40
CA PHE A 40 5.46 -7.93 2.79
C PHE A 40 6.63 -8.00 3.75
N LEU A 41 6.40 -7.56 4.98
CA LEU A 41 7.31 -7.77 6.11
C LEU A 41 7.62 -9.25 6.30
N SER A 42 8.79 -9.55 6.81
CA SER A 42 9.13 -10.85 7.42
C SER A 42 8.95 -10.78 8.93
N ALA A 43 8.89 -11.93 9.60
CA ALA A 43 8.80 -12.03 11.05
C ALA A 43 9.90 -11.23 11.77
N SER A 44 11.14 -11.24 11.26
CA SER A 44 12.28 -10.52 11.85
C SER A 44 12.23 -9.00 11.71
N GLN A 45 11.27 -8.46 10.97
CA GLN A 45 11.09 -7.01 10.74
C GLN A 45 9.99 -6.40 11.63
N LEU A 46 9.33 -7.22 12.43
CA LEU A 46 8.40 -6.75 13.46
C LEU A 46 9.15 -6.29 14.71
N PRO A 47 8.51 -5.50 15.60
CA PRO A 47 9.08 -5.17 16.88
C PRO A 47 9.49 -6.45 17.63
N PRO A 48 10.71 -6.53 18.19
CA PRO A 48 11.13 -7.73 18.91
C PRO A 48 10.24 -7.96 20.14
N HIS A 49 9.80 -9.21 20.32
CA HIS A 49 9.10 -9.59 21.54
C HIS A 49 10.12 -10.10 22.59
N PRO A 50 9.98 -9.73 23.88
CA PRO A 50 11.00 -10.04 24.91
C PRO A 50 11.24 -11.53 25.12
N THR A 51 10.21 -12.37 25.00
CA THR A 51 10.24 -13.79 25.39
C THR A 51 9.78 -14.76 24.30
N SER A 52 9.34 -14.25 23.13
CA SER A 52 8.77 -15.07 22.06
C SER A 52 9.31 -14.67 20.69
N SER A 53 9.18 -15.56 19.73
CA SER A 53 9.54 -15.31 18.33
C SER A 53 8.29 -15.11 17.49
N TRP A 54 8.39 -14.22 16.50
CA TRP A 54 7.34 -14.02 15.52
C TRP A 54 7.28 -15.16 14.52
N THR A 55 6.07 -15.59 14.21
CA THR A 55 5.74 -16.46 13.08
C THR A 55 4.94 -15.67 12.04
N ALA A 56 5.37 -15.75 10.77
CA ALA A 56 4.68 -15.11 9.68
C ALA A 56 3.78 -16.11 8.94
N GLY A 57 2.51 -15.75 8.77
CA GLY A 57 1.56 -16.46 7.94
C GLY A 57 1.83 -16.29 6.42
N PRO A 58 1.07 -16.95 5.55
CA PRO A 58 1.09 -16.70 4.12
C PRO A 58 0.57 -15.30 3.80
N VAL A 59 0.87 -14.81 2.58
CA VAL A 59 0.17 -13.64 2.02
C VAL A 59 -1.18 -14.11 1.49
N THR A 60 -2.26 -13.45 1.94
CA THR A 60 -3.64 -13.81 1.63
C THR A 60 -4.32 -12.63 0.91
N GLU A 61 -5.25 -12.92 0.01
CA GLU A 61 -6.08 -11.91 -0.65
C GLU A 61 -7.20 -11.44 0.30
N GLY A 62 -7.62 -10.19 0.11
CA GLY A 62 -8.71 -9.59 0.86
C GLY A 62 -8.25 -8.74 2.04
N PHE A 63 -9.25 -8.14 2.70
CA PHE A 63 -9.07 -7.31 3.90
C PHE A 63 -9.02 -8.19 5.15
N PRO A 64 -8.05 -8.00 6.06
CA PRO A 64 -7.93 -8.84 7.27
C PRO A 64 -8.92 -8.41 8.35
N GLU A 65 -9.56 -9.37 8.99
CA GLU A 65 -10.51 -9.13 10.09
C GLU A 65 -9.85 -8.38 11.26
N ALA A 66 -8.59 -8.67 11.54
CA ALA A 66 -7.84 -8.06 12.64
C ALA A 66 -7.76 -6.53 12.57
N LEU A 67 -7.82 -5.93 11.39
CA LEU A 67 -7.88 -4.47 11.23
C LEU A 67 -9.28 -3.88 11.48
N GLY A 68 -10.33 -4.70 11.48
CA GLY A 68 -11.73 -4.27 11.49
C GLY A 68 -12.16 -3.40 12.67
N VAL A 69 -11.39 -3.37 13.76
CA VAL A 69 -11.67 -2.52 14.91
C VAL A 69 -11.53 -1.03 14.58
N CYS A 70 -10.43 -0.63 13.96
CA CYS A 70 -10.14 0.77 13.66
C CYS A 70 -10.20 1.12 12.17
N VAL A 71 -10.01 0.16 11.28
CA VAL A 71 -9.94 0.36 9.83
C VAL A 71 -11.03 -0.47 9.16
N SER A 72 -11.68 0.08 8.14
CA SER A 72 -12.72 -0.62 7.39
C SER A 72 -12.59 -0.35 5.89
N THR A 73 -13.26 -1.18 5.09
CA THR A 73 -13.40 -0.99 3.64
C THR A 73 -14.69 -0.25 3.27
N GLU A 74 -15.48 0.17 4.25
CA GLU A 74 -16.73 0.85 3.99
C GLU A 74 -16.50 2.17 3.24
N GLY A 75 -17.21 2.35 2.14
CA GLY A 75 -17.05 3.52 1.27
C GLY A 75 -15.80 3.53 0.40
N VAL A 76 -15.04 2.43 0.35
CA VAL A 76 -13.81 2.31 -0.45
C VAL A 76 -14.07 1.43 -1.68
N LEU A 77 -13.33 1.69 -2.77
CA LEU A 77 -13.42 0.90 -4.00
C LEU A 77 -12.83 -0.50 -3.79
N ASP A 78 -13.30 -1.44 -4.61
CA ASP A 78 -12.74 -2.79 -4.66
C ASP A 78 -11.40 -2.76 -5.43
N TRP A 79 -10.29 -2.72 -4.66
CA TRP A 79 -8.92 -2.75 -5.17
C TRP A 79 -8.24 -4.07 -4.87
N ASP A 80 -7.00 -4.24 -5.27
CA ASP A 80 -6.18 -5.42 -4.93
C ASP A 80 -5.73 -5.32 -3.46
N TYR A 81 -6.50 -5.93 -2.57
CA TYR A 81 -6.24 -6.04 -1.14
C TYR A 81 -5.48 -7.32 -0.88
N ARG A 82 -4.33 -7.23 -0.23
CA ARG A 82 -3.56 -8.37 0.25
C ARG A 82 -3.06 -8.10 1.65
N HIS A 83 -3.02 -9.13 2.47
CA HIS A 83 -2.53 -9.01 3.83
C HIS A 83 -1.63 -10.17 4.23
N ARG A 84 -0.87 -9.96 5.28
CA ARG A 84 -0.07 -10.97 5.96
C ARG A 84 -0.24 -10.81 7.46
N GLU A 85 -0.58 -11.90 8.12
CA GLU A 85 -0.71 -11.95 9.57
C GLU A 85 0.56 -12.50 10.20
N PHE A 86 0.82 -12.05 11.43
CA PHE A 86 1.95 -12.45 12.24
C PHE A 86 1.48 -12.69 13.66
N ARG A 87 2.04 -13.67 14.30
CA ARG A 87 1.72 -14.00 15.69
C ARG A 87 2.96 -14.48 16.43
N THR A 88 2.95 -14.27 17.74
CA THR A 88 3.81 -14.96 18.67
C THR A 88 3.08 -16.19 19.23
N ASP A 89 3.72 -16.95 20.11
CA ASP A 89 3.10 -18.04 20.86
C ASP A 89 2.44 -17.57 22.17
N VAL A 90 2.39 -16.25 22.36
CA VAL A 90 1.72 -15.57 23.48
C VAL A 90 0.63 -14.63 22.92
N ASP A 91 0.32 -13.55 23.60
CA ASP A 91 -0.78 -12.63 23.31
C ASP A 91 -0.51 -11.58 22.22
N THR A 92 0.70 -11.54 21.66
CA THR A 92 1.09 -10.49 20.72
C THR A 92 0.87 -10.90 19.27
N SER A 93 0.19 -10.06 18.51
CA SER A 93 -0.07 -10.26 17.09
C SER A 93 0.20 -9.01 16.26
N ALA A 94 0.31 -9.18 14.95
CA ALA A 94 0.44 -8.08 14.00
C ALA A 94 -0.15 -8.46 12.65
N VAL A 95 -0.52 -7.47 11.87
CA VAL A 95 -0.97 -7.64 10.50
C VAL A 95 -0.42 -6.53 9.62
N GLN A 96 -0.05 -6.86 8.41
CA GLN A 96 0.24 -5.90 7.35
C GLN A 96 -0.78 -6.06 6.24
N LEU A 97 -1.47 -4.98 5.90
CA LEU A 97 -2.32 -4.85 4.72
C LEU A 97 -1.56 -4.07 3.65
N THR A 98 -1.66 -4.47 2.39
CA THR A 98 -1.27 -3.67 1.22
C THR A 98 -2.45 -3.51 0.29
N VAL A 99 -2.62 -2.34 -0.29
CA VAL A 99 -3.70 -2.02 -1.22
C VAL A 99 -3.09 -1.34 -2.46
N VAL A 100 -3.21 -1.99 -3.61
CA VAL A 100 -2.79 -1.41 -4.88
C VAL A 100 -3.97 -0.73 -5.54
N THR A 101 -3.91 0.60 -5.65
CA THR A 101 -4.95 1.44 -6.25
C THR A 101 -4.68 1.69 -7.74
N GLY A 102 -5.63 2.29 -8.43
CA GLY A 102 -5.48 2.65 -9.85
C GLY A 102 -4.49 3.80 -10.11
N SER A 103 -4.22 4.67 -9.11
CA SER A 103 -3.35 5.84 -9.27
C SER A 103 -2.79 6.34 -7.94
N ALA A 104 -1.71 7.12 -8.00
CA ALA A 104 -1.11 7.76 -6.81
C ALA A 104 -2.09 8.73 -6.09
N SER A 105 -3.00 9.38 -6.83
CA SER A 105 -4.01 10.24 -6.22
C SER A 105 -5.04 9.45 -5.42
N GLN A 106 -5.45 8.26 -5.91
CA GLN A 106 -6.33 7.35 -5.18
C GLN A 106 -5.62 6.77 -3.94
N ALA A 107 -4.34 6.40 -4.07
CA ALA A 107 -3.54 5.96 -2.92
C ALA A 107 -3.42 7.04 -1.84
N LYS A 108 -3.20 8.30 -2.24
CA LYS A 108 -3.18 9.43 -1.31
C LYS A 108 -4.52 9.61 -0.58
N ALA A 109 -5.63 9.52 -1.30
CA ALA A 109 -6.97 9.62 -0.72
C ALA A 109 -7.25 8.46 0.24
N LEU A 110 -6.88 7.22 -0.14
CA LEU A 110 -7.04 6.05 0.70
C LEU A 110 -6.18 6.11 1.96
N ALA A 111 -4.91 6.49 1.85
CA ALA A 111 -4.03 6.64 2.99
C ALA A 111 -4.57 7.67 3.99
N LYS A 112 -5.06 8.81 3.49
CA LYS A 112 -5.74 9.80 4.33
C LYS A 112 -6.99 9.24 5.00
N HIS A 113 -7.82 8.51 4.26
CA HIS A 113 -9.03 7.89 4.79
C HIS A 113 -8.70 6.93 5.94
N TYR A 114 -7.72 6.05 5.77
CA TYR A 114 -7.31 5.13 6.83
C TYR A 114 -6.69 5.84 8.03
N ASP A 115 -5.87 6.88 7.81
CA ASP A 115 -5.34 7.68 8.92
C ASP A 115 -6.44 8.39 9.71
N ASP A 116 -7.47 8.92 9.03
CA ASP A 116 -8.64 9.54 9.68
C ASP A 116 -9.45 8.52 10.48
N LEU A 117 -9.65 7.30 9.94
CA LEU A 117 -10.32 6.22 10.66
C LEU A 117 -9.58 5.82 11.93
N ILE A 118 -8.25 5.70 11.86
CA ILE A 118 -7.42 5.35 13.02
C ILE A 118 -7.42 6.50 14.03
N ARG A 119 -7.32 7.74 13.58
CA ARG A 119 -7.34 8.93 14.43
C ARG A 119 -8.61 9.06 15.26
N THR A 120 -9.76 8.66 14.71
CA THR A 120 -11.07 8.73 15.37
C THR A 120 -11.52 7.40 15.98
N CYS A 121 -10.63 6.39 16.02
CA CYS A 121 -11.01 5.05 16.44
C CYS A 121 -11.45 5.01 17.90
N ALA A 122 -10.69 5.62 18.81
CA ALA A 122 -11.02 5.68 20.23
C ALA A 122 -12.40 6.30 20.47
N ASP A 123 -12.63 7.50 19.93
CA ASP A 123 -13.93 8.21 20.06
C ASP A 123 -15.11 7.36 19.55
N ARG A 124 -14.91 6.62 18.44
CA ARG A 124 -15.94 5.75 17.86
C ARG A 124 -16.22 4.52 18.72
N LEU A 125 -15.20 3.95 19.35
CA LEU A 125 -15.34 2.81 20.24
C LEU A 125 -16.17 3.18 21.48
N GLU A 126 -15.83 4.28 22.13
CA GLU A 126 -16.56 4.80 23.28
C GLU A 126 -18.02 5.14 22.94
N ALA A 127 -18.25 5.79 21.78
CA ALA A 127 -19.60 6.15 21.33
C ALA A 127 -20.49 4.94 21.05
N ASN A 128 -19.89 3.80 20.67
CA ASN A 128 -20.62 2.59 20.30
C ASN A 128 -20.73 1.57 21.45
N SER A 129 -19.95 1.71 22.51
CA SER A 129 -19.87 0.73 23.59
C SER A 129 -19.66 1.42 24.94
N PRO A 130 -20.70 1.54 25.77
CA PRO A 130 -20.62 2.28 27.04
C PRO A 130 -19.70 1.62 28.10
N ASP A 131 -19.34 0.35 27.89
CA ASP A 131 -18.43 -0.39 28.77
C ASP A 131 -16.96 -0.32 28.29
N VAL A 132 -16.66 0.50 27.28
CA VAL A 132 -15.32 0.69 26.70
C VAL A 132 -14.83 2.10 27.04
N ASP A 133 -13.63 2.17 27.59
CA ASP A 133 -12.80 3.37 27.70
C ASP A 133 -11.66 3.24 26.67
N ALA A 134 -11.47 4.21 25.82
CA ALA A 134 -10.48 4.13 24.75
C ALA A 134 -9.64 5.43 24.63
N GLU A 135 -8.32 5.27 24.59
CA GLU A 135 -7.38 6.37 24.42
C GLU A 135 -6.68 6.29 23.06
N GLY A 136 -6.78 7.37 22.26
CA GLY A 136 -6.02 7.55 21.04
C GLY A 136 -4.73 8.34 21.28
N ARG A 137 -3.60 7.90 20.70
CA ARG A 137 -2.31 8.65 20.75
C ARG A 137 -1.75 8.86 19.35
N ASP A 138 -1.19 10.04 19.12
CA ASP A 138 -0.43 10.38 17.92
C ASP A 138 1.06 10.26 18.19
N PHE A 139 1.74 9.36 17.46
CA PHE A 139 3.17 9.17 17.56
C PHE A 139 3.95 9.85 16.44
N GLY A 140 3.25 10.57 15.55
CA GLY A 140 3.81 11.43 14.51
C GLY A 140 4.08 10.73 13.18
N THR A 141 4.57 11.54 12.25
CA THR A 141 4.87 11.14 10.88
C THR A 141 6.30 10.65 10.72
N LEU A 142 6.52 9.82 9.70
CA LEU A 142 7.83 9.29 9.32
C LEU A 142 8.17 9.77 7.89
N PRO A 143 9.39 10.28 7.66
CA PRO A 143 9.83 10.73 6.35
C PRO A 143 10.34 9.54 5.52
N VAL A 144 9.43 8.69 5.08
CA VAL A 144 9.69 7.53 4.23
C VAL A 144 8.80 7.62 3.00
N GLU A 145 9.38 7.51 1.81
CA GLU A 145 8.71 7.68 0.51
C GLU A 145 7.77 8.92 0.51
N GLU A 146 6.49 8.74 0.25
CA GLU A 146 5.52 9.85 0.34
C GLU A 146 4.95 10.07 1.75
N GLY A 147 5.54 9.44 2.74
CA GLY A 147 5.23 9.57 4.16
C GLY A 147 4.47 8.41 4.74
N ALA A 148 4.63 8.26 6.06
CA ALA A 148 3.80 7.39 6.89
C ALA A 148 3.42 8.10 8.19
N HIS A 149 2.32 7.67 8.82
CA HIS A 149 1.85 8.18 10.10
C HIS A 149 1.67 7.03 11.08
N VAL A 150 2.11 7.22 12.31
CA VAL A 150 2.02 6.22 13.39
C VAL A 150 1.11 6.74 14.49
N ARG A 151 0.13 5.92 14.86
CA ARG A 151 -0.84 6.18 15.94
C ARG A 151 -0.94 4.99 16.88
N GLY A 152 -1.56 5.19 18.02
CA GLY A 152 -1.90 4.12 18.94
C GLY A 152 -3.33 4.25 19.42
N VAL A 153 -3.92 3.11 19.78
CA VAL A 153 -5.21 3.02 20.45
C VAL A 153 -5.06 2.05 21.60
N ASN A 154 -5.43 2.49 22.81
CA ASN A 154 -5.56 1.63 23.98
C ASN A 154 -7.05 1.47 24.27
N ILE A 155 -7.48 0.26 24.57
CA ILE A 155 -8.88 -0.09 24.80
C ILE A 155 -8.95 -0.79 26.15
N GLU A 156 -9.74 -0.27 27.06
CA GLU A 156 -10.07 -0.89 28.34
C GLU A 156 -11.57 -1.24 28.37
N THR A 157 -11.87 -2.51 28.59
CA THR A 157 -13.26 -2.97 28.71
C THR A 157 -13.58 -3.21 30.15
N ALA A 158 -14.68 -2.65 30.65
CA ALA A 158 -15.09 -2.77 32.05
C ALA A 158 -15.21 -4.25 32.47
N GLY A 159 -14.39 -4.66 33.46
CA GLY A 159 -14.32 -6.05 33.92
C GLY A 159 -13.66 -7.03 32.94
N GLY A 160 -13.02 -6.53 31.88
CA GLY A 160 -12.38 -7.30 30.82
C GLY A 160 -10.89 -7.05 30.71
N SER A 161 -10.39 -7.09 29.49
CA SER A 161 -8.98 -6.85 29.14
C SER A 161 -8.67 -5.37 28.94
N THR A 162 -7.39 -5.06 29.06
CA THR A 162 -6.80 -3.84 28.52
C THR A 162 -5.92 -4.24 27.34
N ASP A 163 -6.15 -3.64 26.19
CA ASP A 163 -5.48 -3.95 24.92
C ASP A 163 -4.85 -2.70 24.32
N VAL A 164 -3.61 -2.81 23.86
CA VAL A 164 -2.92 -1.73 23.16
C VAL A 164 -2.61 -2.14 21.73
N SER A 165 -2.94 -1.24 20.79
CA SER A 165 -2.59 -1.35 19.39
C SER A 165 -1.75 -0.18 18.92
N LEU A 166 -0.70 -0.47 18.16
CA LEU A 166 0.02 0.51 17.36
C LEU A 166 -0.39 0.30 15.89
N LEU A 167 -0.80 1.38 15.24
CA LEU A 167 -1.24 1.36 13.86
C LEU A 167 -0.43 2.37 13.03
N SER A 168 -0.15 2.03 11.80
CA SER A 168 0.49 2.97 10.87
C SER A 168 -0.12 2.88 9.49
N VAL A 169 -0.15 4.01 8.80
CA VAL A 169 -0.53 4.11 7.40
C VAL A 169 0.62 4.76 6.66
N GLY A 170 1.08 4.14 5.57
CA GLY A 170 2.10 4.71 4.71
C GLY A 170 1.81 4.37 3.24
N ARG A 171 2.51 5.02 2.31
CA ARG A 171 2.34 4.75 0.89
C ARG A 171 3.62 4.99 0.09
N ASP A 172 3.67 4.31 -1.06
CA ASP A 172 4.62 4.53 -2.11
C ASP A 172 3.89 4.45 -3.47
N GLY A 173 3.97 5.53 -4.25
CA GLY A 173 3.28 5.67 -5.52
C GLY A 173 1.77 5.41 -5.42
N LYS A 174 1.31 4.33 -6.04
CA LYS A 174 -0.11 3.91 -6.04
C LYS A 174 -0.46 2.84 -5.01
N THR A 175 0.45 2.50 -4.12
CA THR A 175 0.26 1.45 -3.10
C THR A 175 0.22 2.05 -1.70
N VAL A 176 -0.77 1.63 -0.92
CA VAL A 176 -0.92 1.96 0.51
C VAL A 176 -0.60 0.73 1.33
N THR A 177 0.08 0.90 2.46
CA THR A 177 0.24 -0.15 3.46
C THR A 177 -0.28 0.33 4.81
N VAL A 178 -0.97 -0.57 5.51
CA VAL A 178 -1.37 -0.41 6.91
C VAL A 178 -0.68 -1.51 7.69
N VAL A 179 -0.04 -1.16 8.80
CA VAL A 179 0.52 -2.13 9.74
C VAL A 179 -0.14 -1.92 11.09
N GLN A 180 -0.60 -3.00 11.70
CA GLN A 180 -1.04 -3.04 13.09
C GLN A 180 -0.18 -4.01 13.86
N TRP A 181 0.20 -3.64 15.06
CA TRP A 181 0.76 -4.47 16.12
C TRP A 181 -0.12 -4.31 17.35
N GLN A 182 -0.40 -5.40 18.07
CA GLN A 182 -1.27 -5.38 19.25
C GLN A 182 -0.83 -6.40 20.27
N GLN A 183 -1.10 -6.09 21.55
CA GLN A 183 -0.97 -7.01 22.68
C GLN A 183 -1.86 -6.60 23.84
N LEU A 184 -2.00 -7.46 24.84
CA LEU A 184 -2.57 -7.11 26.14
C LEU A 184 -1.69 -6.09 26.86
N GLY A 185 -2.30 -5.13 27.55
CA GLY A 185 -1.63 -4.06 28.29
C GLY A 185 -1.92 -2.67 27.75
N ASP A 186 -1.11 -1.72 28.16
CA ASP A 186 -1.26 -0.30 27.84
C ASP A 186 -0.07 0.26 27.02
N PHE A 187 -0.07 1.58 26.80
CA PHE A 187 1.01 2.24 26.06
C PHE A 187 2.39 2.17 26.73
N THR A 188 2.47 1.86 28.02
CA THR A 188 3.75 1.78 28.73
C THR A 188 4.61 0.63 28.20
N GLY A 189 3.97 -0.49 27.85
CA GLY A 189 4.61 -1.66 27.25
C GLY A 189 4.74 -1.63 25.73
N ALA A 190 4.14 -0.66 25.04
CA ALA A 190 4.10 -0.62 23.60
C ALA A 190 5.46 -0.26 22.98
N PRO A 191 5.98 -1.05 22.02
CA PRO A 191 7.32 -0.87 21.44
C PRO A 191 7.35 0.21 20.34
N VAL A 192 6.91 1.44 20.63
CA VAL A 192 6.70 2.53 19.64
C VAL A 192 7.92 2.78 18.77
N ALA A 193 9.12 2.83 19.35
CA ALA A 193 10.35 3.10 18.59
C ALA A 193 10.69 1.97 17.61
N ALA A 194 10.47 0.72 17.98
CA ALA A 194 10.67 -0.43 17.11
C ALA A 194 9.56 -0.50 16.05
N PHE A 195 8.32 -0.19 16.40
CA PHE A 195 7.20 -0.16 15.47
C PHE A 195 7.37 0.93 14.38
N LYS A 196 7.93 2.09 14.71
CA LYS A 196 8.31 3.11 13.72
C LYS A 196 9.30 2.56 12.69
N LYS A 197 10.29 1.76 13.10
CA LYS A 197 11.23 1.09 12.18
C LYS A 197 10.52 0.04 11.31
N THR A 198 9.61 -0.74 11.90
CA THR A 198 8.76 -1.69 11.17
C THR A 198 7.93 -0.98 10.11
N THR A 199 7.32 0.17 10.46
CA THR A 199 6.54 1.00 9.52
C THR A 199 7.40 1.49 8.35
N THR A 200 8.58 2.06 8.63
CA THR A 200 9.52 2.47 7.56
C THR A 200 9.84 1.30 6.64
N THR A 201 10.19 0.15 7.21
CA THR A 201 10.49 -1.06 6.42
C THR A 201 9.30 -1.54 5.59
N ALA A 202 8.08 -1.43 6.14
CA ALA A 202 6.86 -1.83 5.41
C ALA A 202 6.62 -0.96 4.17
N VAL A 203 6.87 0.34 4.27
CA VAL A 203 6.73 1.28 3.15
C VAL A 203 7.84 1.07 2.12
N ASP A 204 9.11 0.98 2.55
CA ASP A 204 10.28 0.73 1.68
C ASP A 204 10.16 -0.59 0.86
N LYS A 205 9.32 -1.51 1.31
CA LYS A 205 9.10 -2.81 0.64
C LYS A 205 7.98 -2.80 -0.40
N LEU A 206 7.28 -1.70 -0.57
CA LEU A 206 6.18 -1.63 -1.53
C LEU A 206 6.68 -1.73 -2.97
N TYR A 207 7.92 -1.28 -3.23
CA TYR A 207 8.59 -1.43 -4.54
C TYR A 207 10.11 -1.60 -4.43
#